data_dd89ec09c52a782067343f3d024925d0
#
_entry.id   dd89ec09c52a782067343f3d024925d0
#
_cell.length_a   1.000
_cell.length_b   1.000
_cell.length_c   1.000
_cell.angle_alpha   90.00
_cell.angle_beta   90.00
_cell.angle_gamma   90.00
#
_symmetry.space_group_name_H-M   'P 1'
#
loop_
_entity.id
_entity.type
_entity.pdbx_description
1 polymer ?
#
loop_
_entity_poly.entity_id
_entity_poly.type
_entity_poly.pdbx_seq_one_letter_code
_entity_poly.pdbx_strand_id
1 'polypeptide(L)'
;LLDRIEARWIEAFKAVFERCGVASGEDVVILSESQSRPLNVQLSEIALDMLGAKICHVVVPTPRQTAPVSLRSTGAATVLNGQTVAVEALKSASFVADLTLEGLMHARELGEILKSGTRVQVVSNEHPDCLERLVPDLAMKDRVKAAVKRCREAKAMRVTSAAGSDLTVAMGGAVTAGVWGWTDRPGTLAHWPGGVVVSFPAEQSTNGV
;
A
#
# COMPACT_ATOMS: atom_id res chain seq x y z
N LEU A 1 18.57 -16.28 12.45
CA LEU A 1 18.88 -16.55 11.05
C LEU A 1 18.76 -15.23 10.30
N LEU A 2 19.87 -14.76 9.73
CA LEU A 2 19.85 -13.64 8.80
C LEU A 2 19.40 -14.19 7.44
N ASP A 3 18.36 -13.60 6.87
CA ASP A 3 17.96 -13.93 5.52
C ASP A 3 19.07 -13.52 4.54
N ARG A 4 19.35 -14.37 3.57
CA ARG A 4 20.29 -14.02 2.50
C ARG A 4 19.58 -13.08 1.54
N ILE A 5 20.17 -11.90 1.28
CA ILE A 5 19.66 -10.98 0.27
C ILE A 5 19.93 -11.54 -1.14
N GLU A 6 18.92 -11.56 -1.98
CA GLU A 6 19.03 -11.95 -3.38
C GLU A 6 18.89 -10.75 -4.30
N ALA A 7 19.72 -10.69 -5.35
CA ALA A 7 19.71 -9.59 -6.30
C ALA A 7 18.33 -9.33 -6.93
N ARG A 8 17.57 -10.40 -7.22
CA ARG A 8 16.21 -10.32 -7.78
C ARG A 8 15.23 -9.55 -6.86
N TRP A 9 15.42 -9.62 -5.53
CA TRP A 9 14.60 -8.85 -4.59
C TRP A 9 14.95 -7.36 -4.62
N ILE A 10 16.24 -7.03 -4.70
CA ILE A 10 16.69 -5.64 -4.86
C ILE A 10 16.09 -5.05 -6.13
N GLU A 11 16.20 -5.76 -7.25
CA GLU A 11 15.63 -5.33 -8.52
C GLU A 11 14.11 -5.15 -8.48
N ALA A 12 13.38 -6.01 -7.75
CA ALA A 12 11.94 -5.87 -7.58
C ALA A 12 11.57 -4.58 -6.82
N PHE A 13 12.24 -4.31 -5.70
CA PHE A 13 12.02 -3.07 -4.92
C PHE A 13 12.39 -1.84 -5.75
N LYS A 14 13.56 -1.85 -6.40
CA LYS A 14 14.00 -0.77 -7.28
C LYS A 14 13.00 -0.50 -8.38
N ALA A 15 12.53 -1.53 -9.08
CA ALA A 15 11.56 -1.38 -10.15
C ALA A 15 10.24 -0.73 -9.68
N VAL A 16 9.78 -1.03 -8.47
CA VAL A 16 8.57 -0.40 -7.91
C VAL A 16 8.83 1.06 -7.58
N PHE A 17 9.96 1.40 -6.95
CA PHE A 17 10.28 2.80 -6.62
C PHE A 17 10.58 3.65 -7.85
N GLU A 18 11.16 3.08 -8.92
CA GLU A 18 11.26 3.74 -10.23
C GLU A 18 9.88 4.08 -10.80
N ARG A 19 8.90 3.15 -10.71
CA ARG A 19 7.52 3.44 -11.12
C ARG A 19 6.84 4.51 -10.27
N CYS A 20 7.24 4.62 -9.00
CA CYS A 20 6.82 5.74 -8.16
C CYS A 20 7.45 7.07 -8.55
N GLY A 21 8.37 7.08 -9.52
CA GLY A 21 9.05 8.28 -9.98
C GLY A 21 10.06 8.83 -8.98
N VAL A 22 10.66 7.97 -8.14
CA VAL A 22 11.74 8.38 -7.24
C VAL A 22 12.95 8.77 -8.08
N ALA A 23 13.45 9.98 -7.85
CA ALA A 23 14.55 10.58 -8.61
C ALA A 23 15.80 10.78 -7.74
N SER A 24 16.96 10.86 -8.41
CA SER A 24 18.22 11.18 -7.74
C SER A 24 18.16 12.54 -7.03
N GLY A 25 18.63 12.58 -5.78
CA GLY A 25 18.65 13.76 -4.93
C GLY A 25 17.30 14.07 -4.24
N GLU A 26 16.26 13.27 -4.47
CA GLU A 26 14.96 13.43 -3.84
C GLU A 26 15.01 13.07 -2.35
N ASP A 27 14.36 13.87 -1.49
CA ASP A 27 14.26 13.59 -0.07
C ASP A 27 13.19 12.51 0.18
N VAL A 28 13.62 11.38 0.73
CA VAL A 28 12.81 10.18 0.92
C VAL A 28 12.82 9.75 2.38
N VAL A 29 11.66 9.38 2.90
CA VAL A 29 11.55 8.75 4.22
C VAL A 29 11.22 7.26 4.06
N ILE A 30 11.99 6.40 4.71
CA ILE A 30 11.60 5.02 4.99
C ILE A 30 10.93 5.02 6.36
N LEU A 31 9.61 4.82 6.36
CA LEU A 31 8.84 4.67 7.59
C LEU A 31 8.75 3.19 7.95
N SER A 32 9.14 2.86 9.15
CA SER A 32 9.00 1.50 9.70
C SER A 32 8.56 1.55 11.16
N GLU A 33 8.12 0.43 11.67
CA GLU A 33 7.84 0.24 13.09
C GLU A 33 8.67 -0.89 13.68
N SER A 34 8.75 -0.98 15.01
CA SER A 34 9.64 -1.93 15.72
C SER A 34 9.53 -3.36 15.22
N GLN A 35 8.40 -3.75 14.66
CA GLN A 35 8.16 -5.11 14.17
C GLN A 35 7.98 -5.20 12.65
N SER A 36 8.28 -4.13 11.92
CA SER A 36 8.43 -4.21 10.46
C SER A 36 9.48 -5.26 10.09
N ARG A 37 9.27 -5.93 8.97
CA ARG A 37 10.23 -6.93 8.48
C ARG A 37 11.58 -6.27 8.17
N PRO A 38 12.66 -6.57 8.91
CA PRO A 38 13.96 -5.91 8.73
C PRO A 38 14.49 -6.07 7.30
N LEU A 39 14.25 -7.24 6.70
CA LEU A 39 14.69 -7.53 5.33
C LEU A 39 14.04 -6.55 4.31
N ASN A 40 12.73 -6.26 4.43
CA ASN A 40 12.05 -5.32 3.54
C ASN A 40 12.57 -3.88 3.75
N VAL A 41 12.89 -3.50 4.98
CA VAL A 41 13.49 -2.19 5.29
C VAL A 41 14.85 -2.07 4.60
N GLN A 42 15.71 -3.08 4.74
CA GLN A 42 17.03 -3.10 4.12
C GLN A 42 16.97 -3.11 2.59
N LEU A 43 16.05 -3.90 2.01
CA LEU A 43 15.85 -3.91 0.55
C LEU A 43 15.36 -2.56 0.03
N SER A 44 14.47 -1.89 0.78
CA SER A 44 14.01 -0.54 0.42
C SER A 44 15.14 0.48 0.46
N GLU A 45 15.98 0.42 1.49
CA GLU A 45 17.15 1.30 1.61
C GLU A 45 18.11 1.10 0.44
N ILE A 46 18.52 -0.15 0.16
CA ILE A 46 19.43 -0.46 -0.96
C ILE A 46 18.83 0.03 -2.29
N ALA A 47 17.54 -0.25 -2.53
CA ALA A 47 16.88 0.11 -3.78
C ALA A 47 16.79 1.64 -3.96
N LEU A 48 16.47 2.38 -2.91
CA LEU A 48 16.39 3.84 -2.92
C LEU A 48 17.78 4.49 -3.05
N ASP A 49 18.80 3.93 -2.40
CA ASP A 49 20.19 4.37 -2.57
C ASP A 49 20.68 4.18 -4.01
N MET A 50 20.36 3.04 -4.63
CA MET A 50 20.65 2.80 -6.06
C MET A 50 19.95 3.80 -6.99
N LEU A 51 18.84 4.40 -6.58
CA LEU A 51 18.17 5.47 -7.33
C LEU A 51 18.75 6.85 -7.01
N GLY A 52 19.70 6.94 -6.08
CA GLY A 52 20.36 8.17 -5.67
C GLY A 52 19.50 9.07 -4.78
N ALA A 53 18.50 8.52 -4.10
CA ALA A 53 17.66 9.27 -3.17
C ALA A 53 18.43 9.66 -1.90
N LYS A 54 18.01 10.75 -1.24
CA LYS A 54 18.47 11.13 0.10
C LYS A 54 17.53 10.51 1.12
N ILE A 55 18.02 9.50 1.81
CA ILE A 55 17.19 8.64 2.66
C ILE A 55 17.25 9.09 4.13
N CYS A 56 16.10 9.22 4.75
CA CYS A 56 15.93 9.37 6.19
C CYS A 56 15.07 8.21 6.71
N HIS A 57 15.51 7.57 7.79
CA HIS A 57 14.72 6.55 8.47
C HIS A 57 13.90 7.14 9.60
N VAL A 58 12.60 6.85 9.61
CA VAL A 58 11.71 7.13 10.74
C VAL A 58 11.22 5.78 11.28
N VAL A 59 11.61 5.48 12.51
CA VAL A 59 11.21 4.24 13.19
C VAL A 59 10.31 4.59 14.36
N VAL A 60 9.10 4.05 14.38
CA VAL A 60 8.14 4.27 15.46
C VAL A 60 7.86 2.96 16.21
N PRO A 61 7.43 3.01 17.47
CA PRO A 61 7.04 1.80 18.19
C PRO A 61 5.82 1.14 17.54
N THR A 62 5.85 -0.19 17.39
CA THR A 62 4.64 -0.93 16.99
C THR A 62 3.55 -0.75 18.05
N PRO A 63 2.33 -0.33 17.67
CA PRO A 63 1.24 -0.18 18.60
C PRO A 63 0.91 -1.48 19.33
N ARG A 64 0.58 -1.38 20.63
CA ARG A 64 0.17 -2.54 21.40
C ARG A 64 -1.16 -3.07 20.86
N GLN A 65 -1.18 -4.34 20.51
CA GLN A 65 -2.41 -5.02 20.11
C GLN A 65 -3.33 -5.20 21.32
N THR A 66 -4.54 -4.67 21.22
CA THR A 66 -5.55 -4.74 22.32
C THR A 66 -6.73 -5.62 21.98
N ALA A 67 -6.92 -5.99 20.70
CA ALA A 67 -7.98 -6.89 20.25
C ALA A 67 -7.44 -8.30 20.03
N PRO A 68 -8.25 -9.35 20.26
CA PRO A 68 -7.87 -10.73 20.02
C PRO A 68 -7.93 -11.06 18.51
N VAL A 69 -7.03 -10.48 17.72
CA VAL A 69 -6.92 -10.77 16.29
C VAL A 69 -5.77 -11.73 16.03
N SER A 70 -6.01 -12.72 15.20
CA SER A 70 -5.01 -13.72 14.84
C SER A 70 -3.97 -13.21 13.83
N LEU A 71 -4.32 -12.19 13.07
CA LEU A 71 -3.47 -11.53 12.07
C LEU A 71 -3.40 -10.04 12.39
N ARG A 72 -2.34 -9.39 11.96
CA ARG A 72 -2.12 -7.95 12.12
C ARG A 72 -2.79 -7.14 11.02
N SER A 73 -4.01 -7.47 10.67
CA SER A 73 -4.83 -6.73 9.72
C SER A 73 -6.14 -6.39 10.39
N THR A 74 -6.18 -5.22 10.99
CA THR A 74 -7.34 -4.73 11.74
C THR A 74 -8.18 -3.76 10.92
N GLY A 75 -7.69 -3.35 9.73
CA GLY A 75 -8.31 -2.30 8.92
C GLY A 75 -8.14 -0.90 9.53
N ALA A 76 -7.26 -0.76 10.52
CA ALA A 76 -6.95 0.51 11.17
C ALA A 76 -5.45 0.63 11.37
N ALA A 77 -4.87 1.77 11.00
CA ALA A 77 -3.46 2.08 11.23
C ALA A 77 -3.35 3.14 12.32
N THR A 78 -2.85 2.74 13.48
CA THR A 78 -2.69 3.62 14.65
C THR A 78 -1.22 3.94 14.95
N VAL A 79 -0.32 3.53 14.09
CA VAL A 79 1.14 3.62 14.25
C VAL A 79 1.62 5.07 14.40
N LEU A 80 0.94 6.04 13.78
CA LEU A 80 1.25 7.46 13.86
C LEU A 80 0.49 8.21 14.97
N ASN A 81 -0.42 7.56 15.69
CA ASN A 81 -1.19 8.22 16.75
C ASN A 81 -0.25 8.83 17.81
N GLY A 82 -0.31 10.17 17.96
CA GLY A 82 0.54 10.90 18.89
C GLY A 82 2.01 11.05 18.45
N GLN A 83 2.38 10.60 17.26
CA GLN A 83 3.75 10.68 16.72
C GLN A 83 3.96 11.96 15.89
N THR A 84 3.72 13.13 16.47
CA THR A 84 3.76 14.43 15.74
C THR A 84 5.07 14.63 14.98
N VAL A 85 6.22 14.30 15.59
CA VAL A 85 7.54 14.47 14.96
C VAL A 85 7.66 13.57 13.72
N ALA A 86 7.19 12.33 13.81
CA ALA A 86 7.18 11.41 12.67
C ALA A 86 6.28 11.97 11.55
N VAL A 87 5.07 12.42 11.88
CA VAL A 87 4.14 13.01 10.90
C VAL A 87 4.76 14.19 10.18
N GLU A 88 5.42 15.12 10.90
CA GLU A 88 6.10 16.26 10.28
C GLU A 88 7.26 15.83 9.38
N ALA A 89 8.02 14.82 9.77
CA ALA A 89 9.06 14.25 8.90
C ALA A 89 8.46 13.67 7.60
N LEU A 90 7.34 12.94 7.68
CA LEU A 90 6.66 12.41 6.50
C LEU A 90 6.13 13.52 5.58
N LYS A 91 5.59 14.60 6.14
CA LYS A 91 5.09 15.77 5.39
C LYS A 91 6.19 16.55 4.70
N SER A 92 7.42 16.52 5.23
CA SER A 92 8.57 17.21 4.63
C SER A 92 9.24 16.43 3.50
N ALA A 93 8.97 15.14 3.37
CA ALA A 93 9.52 14.29 2.34
C ALA A 93 8.71 14.36 1.03
N SER A 94 9.38 14.21 -0.10
CA SER A 94 8.73 14.07 -1.40
C SER A 94 8.12 12.67 -1.61
N PHE A 95 8.74 11.68 -0.97
CA PHE A 95 8.33 10.28 -1.06
C PHE A 95 8.49 9.56 0.27
N VAL A 96 7.53 8.70 0.59
CA VAL A 96 7.57 7.81 1.76
C VAL A 96 7.44 6.37 1.28
N ALA A 97 8.44 5.55 1.61
CA ALA A 97 8.32 4.09 1.57
C ALA A 97 7.76 3.64 2.94
N ASP A 98 6.50 3.27 2.95
CA ASP A 98 5.79 2.86 4.16
C ASP A 98 5.91 1.34 4.33
N LEU A 99 6.67 0.92 5.33
CA LEU A 99 6.92 -0.48 5.69
C LEU A 99 6.26 -0.85 7.02
N THR A 100 5.30 -0.08 7.48
CA THR A 100 4.54 -0.40 8.68
C THR A 100 3.67 -1.65 8.47
N LEU A 101 3.30 -2.33 9.55
CA LEU A 101 2.61 -3.62 9.46
C LEU A 101 1.22 -3.53 8.82
N GLU A 102 0.48 -2.47 9.14
CA GLU A 102 -0.88 -2.23 8.60
C GLU A 102 -0.87 -1.31 7.38
N GLY A 103 0.23 -0.61 7.13
CA GLY A 103 0.31 0.46 6.13
C GLY A 103 -0.51 1.70 6.52
N LEU A 104 -0.17 2.84 5.96
CA LEU A 104 -0.82 4.12 6.29
C LEU A 104 -2.19 4.33 5.62
N MET A 105 -2.67 3.37 4.82
CA MET A 105 -3.93 3.53 4.06
C MET A 105 -5.12 3.93 4.93
N HIS A 106 -5.16 3.47 6.17
CA HIS A 106 -6.24 3.74 7.13
C HIS A 106 -5.78 4.62 8.31
N ALA A 107 -4.60 5.24 8.21
CA ALA A 107 -4.11 6.16 9.23
C ALA A 107 -4.86 7.50 9.17
N ARG A 108 -5.22 8.05 10.33
CA ARG A 108 -5.91 9.34 10.44
C ARG A 108 -5.06 10.49 9.89
N GLU A 109 -3.76 10.38 10.06
CA GLU A 109 -2.74 11.37 9.66
C GLU A 109 -2.46 11.35 8.16
N LEU A 110 -2.86 10.30 7.44
CA LEU A 110 -2.61 10.17 6.00
C LEU A 110 -3.11 11.39 5.20
N GLY A 111 -4.29 11.89 5.53
CA GLY A 111 -4.88 13.01 4.80
C GLY A 111 -4.03 14.29 4.82
N GLU A 112 -3.38 14.60 5.94
CA GLU A 112 -2.48 15.75 6.03
C GLU A 112 -1.12 15.49 5.37
N ILE A 113 -0.60 14.27 5.43
CA ILE A 113 0.63 13.87 4.75
C ILE A 113 0.45 14.00 3.23
N LEU A 114 -0.66 13.53 2.68
CA LEU A 114 -0.92 13.65 1.24
C LEU A 114 -1.15 15.10 0.80
N LYS A 115 -1.77 15.93 1.64
CA LYS A 115 -1.99 17.36 1.35
C LYS A 115 -0.68 18.14 1.25
N SER A 116 0.41 17.72 1.91
CA SER A 116 1.73 18.35 1.73
C SER A 116 2.38 18.04 0.38
N GLY A 117 1.80 17.15 -0.42
CA GLY A 117 2.33 16.74 -1.71
C GLY A 117 3.14 15.44 -1.66
N THR A 118 3.37 14.89 -0.49
CA THR A 118 4.11 13.65 -0.29
C THR A 118 3.44 12.48 -1.02
N ARG A 119 4.21 11.70 -1.76
CA ARG A 119 3.78 10.41 -2.32
C ARG A 119 4.04 9.31 -1.29
N VAL A 120 3.07 8.45 -1.04
CA VAL A 120 3.21 7.35 -0.08
C VAL A 120 3.06 6.01 -0.81
N GLN A 121 4.10 5.18 -0.75
CA GLN A 121 4.09 3.82 -1.27
C GLN A 121 4.10 2.83 -0.11
N VAL A 122 2.97 2.21 0.14
CA VAL A 122 2.89 1.10 1.10
C VAL A 122 3.52 -0.13 0.48
N VAL A 123 4.47 -0.72 1.18
CA VAL A 123 5.08 -2.02 0.84
C VAL A 123 4.57 -3.04 1.85
N SER A 124 3.85 -4.00 1.36
CA SER A 124 3.28 -5.06 2.20
C SER A 124 4.36 -5.83 2.99
N ASN A 125 4.03 -6.28 4.19
CA ASN A 125 4.99 -6.92 5.10
C ASN A 125 5.25 -8.40 4.77
N GLU A 126 4.91 -8.85 3.55
CA GLU A 126 5.23 -10.18 3.06
C GLU A 126 6.72 -10.38 2.83
N HIS A 127 7.11 -11.64 2.73
CA HIS A 127 8.48 -12.00 2.38
C HIS A 127 8.82 -11.50 0.95
N PRO A 128 10.04 -11.00 0.71
CA PRO A 128 10.44 -10.50 -0.62
C PRO A 128 10.25 -11.50 -1.76
N ASP A 129 10.36 -12.79 -1.49
CA ASP A 129 10.08 -13.85 -2.46
C ASP A 129 8.62 -13.85 -2.98
N CYS A 130 7.68 -13.38 -2.17
CA CYS A 130 6.30 -13.14 -2.62
C CYS A 130 6.19 -11.83 -3.40
N LEU A 131 6.82 -10.77 -2.89
CA LEU A 131 6.74 -9.43 -3.48
C LEU A 131 7.34 -9.39 -4.89
N GLU A 132 8.48 -10.04 -5.13
CA GLU A 132 9.13 -10.05 -6.46
C GLU A 132 8.24 -10.60 -7.57
N ARG A 133 7.38 -11.58 -7.25
CA ARG A 133 6.43 -12.16 -8.20
C ARG A 133 5.25 -11.24 -8.52
N LEU A 134 5.09 -10.18 -7.75
CA LEU A 134 3.97 -9.24 -7.81
C LEU A 134 4.41 -7.82 -8.17
N VAL A 135 5.59 -7.68 -8.79
CA VAL A 135 6.01 -6.40 -9.38
C VAL A 135 5.03 -6.04 -10.49
N PRO A 136 4.30 -4.93 -10.39
CA PRO A 136 3.26 -4.59 -11.34
C PRO A 136 3.87 -4.24 -12.70
N ASP A 137 3.31 -4.76 -13.79
CA ASP A 137 3.65 -4.27 -15.13
C ASP A 137 2.99 -2.91 -15.43
N LEU A 138 3.48 -2.19 -16.42
CA LEU A 138 2.94 -0.87 -16.77
C LEU A 138 1.49 -0.92 -17.24
N ALA A 139 1.07 -2.02 -17.87
CA ALA A 139 -0.31 -2.19 -18.35
C ALA A 139 -1.30 -2.42 -17.18
N MET A 140 -0.81 -2.74 -15.98
CA MET A 140 -1.65 -2.91 -14.80
C MET A 140 -2.50 -1.67 -14.51
N LYS A 141 -1.94 -0.47 -14.69
CA LYS A 141 -2.66 0.80 -14.49
C LYS A 141 -3.90 0.91 -15.37
N ASP A 142 -3.77 0.57 -16.64
CA ASP A 142 -4.88 0.66 -17.59
C ASP A 142 -5.92 -0.46 -17.36
N ARG A 143 -5.46 -1.66 -17.03
CA ARG A 143 -6.35 -2.77 -16.64
C ARG A 143 -7.18 -2.43 -15.40
N VAL A 144 -6.56 -1.87 -14.37
CA VAL A 144 -7.25 -1.45 -13.14
C VAL A 144 -8.23 -0.32 -13.43
N LYS A 145 -7.84 0.69 -14.22
CA LYS A 145 -8.75 1.78 -14.61
C LYS A 145 -9.97 1.27 -15.39
N ALA A 146 -9.77 0.36 -16.32
CA ALA A 146 -10.86 -0.26 -17.09
C ALA A 146 -11.80 -1.05 -16.18
N ALA A 147 -11.25 -1.80 -15.22
CA ALA A 147 -12.04 -2.55 -14.24
C ALA A 147 -12.82 -1.63 -13.29
N VAL A 148 -12.20 -0.55 -12.79
CA VAL A 148 -12.89 0.48 -11.99
C VAL A 148 -14.06 1.10 -12.75
N LYS A 149 -13.84 1.45 -14.03
CA LYS A 149 -14.93 1.98 -14.90
C LYS A 149 -16.07 0.99 -15.00
N ARG A 150 -15.79 -0.27 -15.29
CA ARG A 150 -16.80 -1.33 -15.38
C ARG A 150 -17.59 -1.49 -14.08
N CYS A 151 -16.92 -1.50 -12.92
CA CYS A 151 -17.57 -1.60 -11.62
C CYS A 151 -18.48 -0.39 -11.32
N ARG A 152 -18.06 0.82 -11.70
CA ARG A 152 -18.85 2.04 -11.52
C ARG A 152 -20.09 2.10 -12.42
N GLU A 153 -20.03 1.51 -13.60
CA GLU A 153 -21.13 1.45 -14.57
C GLU A 153 -22.10 0.28 -14.27
N ALA A 154 -21.67 -0.69 -13.45
CA ALA A 154 -22.46 -1.86 -13.10
C ALA A 154 -23.67 -1.47 -12.24
N LYS A 155 -24.84 -1.99 -12.56
CA LYS A 155 -26.07 -1.86 -11.74
C LYS A 155 -26.16 -2.93 -10.66
N ALA A 156 -25.65 -4.12 -10.97
CA ALA A 156 -25.60 -5.26 -10.07
C ALA A 156 -24.36 -6.11 -10.34
N MET A 157 -23.92 -6.82 -9.30
CA MET A 157 -22.90 -7.87 -9.36
C MET A 157 -23.51 -9.17 -8.84
N ARG A 158 -23.32 -10.26 -9.56
CA ARG A 158 -23.71 -11.62 -9.10
C ARG A 158 -22.45 -12.42 -8.88
N VAL A 159 -22.37 -13.08 -7.73
CA VAL A 159 -21.26 -13.96 -7.37
C VAL A 159 -21.82 -15.37 -7.17
N THR A 160 -21.30 -16.33 -7.89
CA THR A 160 -21.69 -17.74 -7.78
C THR A 160 -20.47 -18.62 -7.58
N SER A 161 -20.64 -19.74 -6.89
CA SER A 161 -19.59 -20.75 -6.74
C SER A 161 -20.16 -22.16 -6.92
N ALA A 162 -19.28 -23.11 -7.24
CA ALA A 162 -19.64 -24.54 -7.31
C ALA A 162 -20.06 -25.10 -5.94
N ALA A 163 -19.68 -24.43 -4.84
CA ALA A 163 -20.09 -24.81 -3.48
C ALA A 163 -21.50 -24.35 -3.12
N GLY A 164 -22.22 -23.69 -4.03
CA GLY A 164 -23.62 -23.30 -3.83
C GLY A 164 -23.84 -21.83 -3.48
N SER A 165 -22.79 -21.00 -3.42
CA SER A 165 -22.98 -19.56 -3.24
C SER A 165 -23.72 -18.95 -4.43
N ASP A 166 -24.74 -18.16 -4.17
CA ASP A 166 -25.46 -17.35 -5.18
C ASP A 166 -25.86 -16.02 -4.54
N LEU A 167 -25.05 -15.01 -4.79
CA LEU A 167 -25.13 -13.71 -4.14
C LEU A 167 -25.32 -12.63 -5.20
N THR A 168 -26.30 -11.76 -5.00
CA THR A 168 -26.51 -10.55 -5.82
C THR A 168 -26.30 -9.31 -4.99
N VAL A 169 -25.51 -8.38 -5.50
CA VAL A 169 -25.19 -7.10 -4.87
C VAL A 169 -25.64 -5.96 -5.79
N ALA A 170 -26.46 -5.04 -5.26
CA ALA A 170 -26.78 -3.82 -5.99
C ALA A 170 -25.58 -2.86 -5.97
N MET A 171 -25.08 -2.50 -7.16
CA MET A 171 -23.86 -1.69 -7.32
C MET A 171 -24.15 -0.19 -7.51
N GLY A 172 -25.41 0.19 -7.65
CA GLY A 172 -25.80 1.60 -7.87
C GLY A 172 -25.29 2.50 -6.73
N GLY A 173 -24.46 3.49 -7.06
CA GLY A 173 -23.88 4.41 -6.08
C GLY A 173 -22.69 3.84 -5.28
N ALA A 174 -22.25 2.61 -5.53
CA ALA A 174 -21.08 2.04 -4.85
C ALA A 174 -19.81 2.84 -5.14
N VAL A 175 -19.10 3.24 -4.09
CA VAL A 175 -17.76 3.83 -4.22
C VAL A 175 -16.82 2.74 -4.69
N THR A 176 -16.09 3.01 -5.78
CA THR A 176 -15.12 2.05 -6.33
C THR A 176 -13.76 2.72 -6.44
N ALA A 177 -12.75 2.07 -5.89
CA ALA A 177 -11.35 2.45 -5.95
C ALA A 177 -10.51 1.37 -6.64
N GLY A 178 -9.37 1.77 -7.21
CA GLY A 178 -8.43 0.84 -7.83
C GLY A 178 -6.99 1.18 -7.43
N VAL A 179 -6.21 0.14 -7.19
CA VAL A 179 -4.79 0.23 -6.85
C VAL A 179 -4.00 -0.59 -7.85
N TRP A 180 -3.11 0.05 -8.59
CA TRP A 180 -2.30 -0.60 -9.63
C TRP A 180 -0.89 -0.98 -9.18
N GLY A 181 -0.48 -0.60 -7.96
CA GLY A 181 0.76 -1.06 -7.35
C GLY A 181 1.84 0.00 -7.14
N TRP A 182 1.65 1.22 -7.65
CA TRP A 182 2.59 2.33 -7.44
C TRP A 182 1.89 3.69 -7.45
N THR A 183 2.53 4.68 -6.82
CA THR A 183 2.11 6.08 -6.81
C THR A 183 3.11 6.93 -7.59
N ASP A 184 2.64 7.67 -8.59
CA ASP A 184 3.46 8.49 -9.48
C ASP A 184 3.05 9.98 -9.51
N ARG A 185 2.18 10.39 -8.59
CA ARG A 185 1.67 11.76 -8.51
C ARG A 185 1.79 12.30 -7.08
N PRO A 186 2.18 13.57 -6.92
CA PRO A 186 2.16 14.24 -5.61
C PRO A 186 0.83 14.08 -4.90
N GLY A 187 0.88 13.90 -3.59
CA GLY A 187 -0.31 13.78 -2.75
C GLY A 187 -1.14 12.51 -2.98
N THR A 188 -0.53 11.43 -3.46
CA THR A 188 -1.24 10.16 -3.66
C THR A 188 -0.57 9.01 -2.91
N LEU A 189 -1.40 8.01 -2.56
CA LEU A 189 -0.96 6.77 -1.97
C LEU A 189 -1.22 5.61 -2.92
N ALA A 190 -0.32 4.64 -2.93
CA ALA A 190 -0.54 3.32 -3.51
C ALA A 190 -0.02 2.22 -2.60
N HIS A 191 -0.37 0.99 -2.92
CA HIS A 191 0.03 -0.20 -2.18
C HIS A 191 0.66 -1.21 -3.14
N TRP A 192 1.79 -1.81 -2.76
CA TRP A 192 2.39 -2.94 -3.44
C TRP A 192 2.33 -4.18 -2.53
N PRO A 193 1.75 -5.28 -3.01
CA PRO A 193 1.25 -5.58 -4.37
C PRO A 193 0.01 -4.76 -4.78
N GLY A 194 -0.16 -4.60 -6.08
CA GLY A 194 -1.31 -3.92 -6.70
C GLY A 194 -2.15 -4.87 -7.57
N GLY A 195 -2.96 -4.28 -8.47
CA GLY A 195 -3.86 -5.04 -9.34
C GLY A 195 -5.22 -5.30 -8.70
N VAL A 196 -5.65 -4.44 -7.79
CA VAL A 196 -6.88 -4.60 -7.01
C VAL A 196 -7.90 -3.54 -7.41
N VAL A 197 -9.17 -3.95 -7.53
CA VAL A 197 -10.34 -3.07 -7.58
C VAL A 197 -11.26 -3.42 -6.43
N VAL A 198 -11.61 -2.43 -5.65
CA VAL A 198 -12.45 -2.57 -4.46
C VAL A 198 -13.70 -1.72 -4.64
N SER A 199 -14.87 -2.31 -4.41
CA SER A 199 -16.16 -1.62 -4.41
C SER A 199 -16.80 -1.71 -3.03
N PHE A 200 -17.39 -0.59 -2.60
CA PHE A 200 -18.07 -0.47 -1.32
C PHE A 200 -19.57 -0.21 -1.59
N PRO A 201 -20.37 -1.27 -1.79
CA PRO A 201 -21.81 -1.15 -1.93
C PRO A 201 -22.46 -0.78 -0.59
N ALA A 202 -23.71 -0.31 -0.61
CA ALA A 202 -24.45 -0.04 0.61
C ALA A 202 -24.65 -1.34 1.43
N GLU A 203 -24.62 -1.26 2.76
CA GLU A 203 -24.65 -2.43 3.64
C GLU A 203 -25.82 -3.39 3.36
N GLN A 204 -27.01 -2.89 3.05
CA GLN A 204 -28.19 -3.71 2.80
C GLN A 204 -28.43 -3.99 1.30
N SER A 205 -27.43 -3.79 0.47
CA SER A 205 -27.55 -3.98 -0.99
C SER A 205 -27.36 -5.42 -1.45
N THR A 206 -27.05 -6.31 -0.55
CA THR A 206 -26.68 -7.71 -0.83
C THR A 206 -27.82 -8.66 -0.49
N ASN A 207 -28.15 -9.57 -1.40
CA ASN A 207 -29.15 -10.62 -1.21
C ASN A 207 -28.62 -11.95 -1.80
N GLY A 208 -28.79 -13.03 -1.04
CA GLY A 208 -28.35 -14.35 -1.47
C GLY A 208 -27.75 -15.21 -0.35
N VAL A 209 -27.17 -16.34 -0.69
CA VAL A 209 -26.52 -17.32 0.19
C VAL A 209 -25.06 -17.55 -0.22
#